data_099f8a9ba7bddb7e1ab7ee383b567035
#
_entry.id   099f8a9ba7bddb7e1ab7ee383b567035
#
_cell.length_a   1.000
_cell.length_b   1.000
_cell.length_c   1.000
_cell.angle_alpha   90.00
_cell.angle_beta   90.00
_cell.angle_gamma   90.00
#
_symmetry.space_group_name_H-M   'P 1'
#
loop_
_entity.id
_entity.type
_entity.pdbx_description
1 polymer ?
#
loop_
_entity_poly.entity_id
_entity_poly.type
_entity_poly.pdbx_seq_one_letter_code
_entity_poly.pdbx_strand_id
1 'polypeptide(L)'
;MKSELDVITNNFAKKYDLKNLKHHIAALEPIADYFEKSTIDGMENSDDLVQLQNYFYSFWSQRDKKDPEAAWKEYAEKLQYVEKNYTNMSNRGYETARGRVYLKYGAPYREKLNRDGNDGEFWLWNYENIEGQSNVYFIFLNRNKVTDDFMLVHSSLKGELYDKVWAEYLKNEL
;
A
#
# COMPACT_ATOMS: atom_id res chain seq x y z
N MET A 1 -17.76 2.83 -25.73
CA MET A 1 -18.40 3.38 -24.52
C MET A 1 -19.25 2.26 -23.92
N LYS A 2 -18.89 1.71 -22.74
CA LYS A 2 -19.81 0.81 -22.03
C LYS A 2 -21.01 1.65 -21.59
N SER A 3 -22.23 1.18 -21.79
CA SER A 3 -23.43 1.89 -21.36
C SER A 3 -23.51 1.92 -19.83
N GLU A 4 -24.22 2.92 -19.24
CA GLU A 4 -24.49 2.93 -17.78
C GLU A 4 -25.13 1.59 -17.33
N LEU A 5 -25.88 0.95 -18.19
CA LEU A 5 -26.49 -0.35 -17.94
C LEU A 5 -25.44 -1.47 -17.78
N ASP A 6 -24.34 -1.42 -18.56
CA ASP A 6 -23.24 -2.40 -18.47
C ASP A 6 -22.47 -2.25 -17.16
N VAL A 7 -22.30 -1.01 -16.69
CA VAL A 7 -21.69 -0.71 -15.37
C VAL A 7 -22.57 -1.26 -14.24
N ILE A 8 -23.88 -1.13 -14.36
CA ILE A 8 -24.85 -1.60 -13.35
C ILE A 8 -24.90 -3.14 -13.30
N THR A 9 -24.76 -3.82 -14.46
CA THR A 9 -24.93 -5.28 -14.56
C THR A 9 -23.64 -6.04 -14.17
N ASN A 10 -22.46 -5.50 -14.46
CA ASN A 10 -21.16 -6.16 -14.28
C ASN A 10 -20.34 -5.62 -13.11
N ASN A 11 -20.94 -4.87 -12.20
CA ASN A 11 -20.24 -4.32 -11.05
C ASN A 11 -19.98 -5.41 -10.02
N PHE A 12 -18.76 -5.98 -10.04
CA PHE A 12 -18.33 -7.02 -9.11
C PHE A 12 -18.32 -6.57 -7.64
N ALA A 13 -18.29 -5.26 -7.38
CA ALA A 13 -18.33 -4.70 -6.03
C ALA A 13 -19.67 -4.94 -5.31
N LYS A 14 -20.74 -5.26 -6.05
CA LYS A 14 -22.05 -5.56 -5.47
C LYS A 14 -22.08 -6.76 -4.52
N LYS A 15 -21.08 -7.64 -4.60
CA LYS A 15 -20.94 -8.79 -3.69
C LYS A 15 -20.48 -8.41 -2.27
N TYR A 16 -19.98 -7.19 -2.08
CA TYR A 16 -19.47 -6.73 -0.80
C TYR A 16 -20.52 -5.91 -0.05
N ASP A 17 -20.56 -6.10 1.27
CA ASP A 17 -21.34 -5.28 2.19
C ASP A 17 -20.64 -3.94 2.49
N LEU A 18 -21.33 -3.06 3.20
CA LEU A 18 -20.85 -1.73 3.55
C LEU A 18 -19.52 -1.75 4.32
N LYS A 19 -19.40 -2.64 5.32
CA LYS A 19 -18.21 -2.74 6.16
C LYS A 19 -16.99 -3.20 5.36
N ASN A 20 -17.15 -4.22 4.53
CA ASN A 20 -16.08 -4.73 3.69
C ASN A 20 -15.65 -3.70 2.65
N LEU A 21 -16.61 -2.98 2.03
CA LEU A 21 -16.27 -1.94 1.05
C LEU A 21 -15.52 -0.77 1.67
N LYS A 22 -15.94 -0.28 2.84
CA LYS A 22 -15.19 0.77 3.55
C LYS A 22 -13.75 0.35 3.80
N HIS A 23 -13.54 -0.87 4.30
CA HIS A 23 -12.20 -1.41 4.51
C HIS A 23 -11.40 -1.54 3.20
N HIS A 24 -12.01 -2.08 2.14
CA HIS A 24 -11.33 -2.24 0.86
C HIS A 24 -10.99 -0.90 0.22
N ILE A 25 -11.87 0.11 0.32
CA ILE A 25 -11.64 1.45 -0.22
C ILE A 25 -10.53 2.15 0.55
N ALA A 26 -10.53 2.10 1.89
CA ALA A 26 -9.45 2.65 2.71
C ALA A 26 -8.09 2.03 2.34
N ALA A 27 -8.06 0.71 2.12
CA ALA A 27 -6.86 0.00 1.74
C ALA A 27 -6.35 0.30 0.30
N LEU A 28 -7.04 1.13 -0.49
CA LEU A 28 -6.56 1.62 -1.80
C LEU A 28 -5.58 2.81 -1.67
N GLU A 29 -5.53 3.46 -0.51
CA GLU A 29 -4.73 4.66 -0.27
C GLU A 29 -3.27 4.53 -0.75
N PRO A 30 -2.56 3.40 -0.52
CA PRO A 30 -1.17 3.24 -0.97
C PRO A 30 -0.95 3.36 -2.48
N ILE A 31 -1.95 3.03 -3.30
CA ILE A 31 -1.88 3.05 -4.78
C ILE A 31 -2.73 4.15 -5.41
N ALA A 32 -3.35 4.98 -4.60
CA ALA A 32 -4.19 6.08 -5.02
C ALA A 32 -3.35 7.32 -5.39
N ASP A 33 -3.77 8.04 -6.43
CA ASP A 33 -3.23 9.36 -6.74
C ASP A 33 -3.74 10.43 -5.77
N TYR A 34 -3.31 11.67 -5.93
CA TYR A 34 -3.67 12.76 -5.03
C TYR A 34 -5.19 13.03 -4.98
N PHE A 35 -5.88 12.97 -6.12
CA PHE A 35 -7.33 13.20 -6.18
C PHE A 35 -8.12 12.01 -5.65
N GLU A 36 -7.66 10.80 -5.96
CA GLU A 36 -8.24 9.57 -5.45
C GLU A 36 -8.17 9.50 -3.92
N LYS A 37 -7.06 9.91 -3.30
CA LYS A 37 -6.92 9.97 -1.83
C LYS A 37 -7.98 10.85 -1.19
N SER A 38 -8.17 12.06 -1.70
CA SER A 38 -9.24 12.94 -1.20
C SER A 38 -10.64 12.34 -1.34
N THR A 39 -10.85 11.55 -2.39
CA THR A 39 -12.11 10.84 -2.60
C THR A 39 -12.27 9.68 -1.63
N ILE A 40 -11.21 8.90 -1.37
CA ILE A 40 -11.18 7.81 -0.40
C ILE A 40 -11.57 8.32 0.98
N ASP A 41 -10.97 9.44 1.44
CA ASP A 41 -11.29 10.07 2.72
C ASP A 41 -12.79 10.41 2.85
N GLY A 42 -13.39 10.90 1.76
CA GLY A 42 -14.83 11.16 1.69
C GLY A 42 -15.69 9.88 1.75
N MET A 43 -15.23 8.82 1.10
CA MET A 43 -15.94 7.53 1.05
C MET A 43 -15.93 6.79 2.40
N GLU A 44 -14.90 6.93 3.19
CA GLU A 44 -14.84 6.30 4.53
C GLU A 44 -15.98 6.76 5.45
N ASN A 45 -16.42 8.02 5.28
CA ASN A 45 -17.51 8.60 6.06
C ASN A 45 -18.91 8.38 5.43
N SER A 46 -18.98 7.84 4.21
CA SER A 46 -20.27 7.57 3.54
C SER A 46 -20.88 6.26 4.02
N ASP A 47 -22.20 6.27 4.23
CA ASP A 47 -23.02 5.07 4.48
C ASP A 47 -23.85 4.66 3.23
N ASP A 48 -23.62 5.31 2.10
CA ASP A 48 -24.27 4.96 0.83
C ASP A 48 -23.55 3.77 0.16
N LEU A 49 -24.11 2.58 0.36
CA LEU A 49 -23.58 1.34 -0.20
C LEU A 49 -23.44 1.40 -1.73
N VAL A 50 -24.39 2.01 -2.42
CA VAL A 50 -24.38 2.09 -3.89
C VAL A 50 -23.26 3.01 -4.36
N GLN A 51 -23.07 4.13 -3.67
CA GLN A 51 -21.97 5.06 -3.96
C GLN A 51 -20.61 4.36 -3.79
N LEU A 52 -20.41 3.64 -2.69
CA LEU A 52 -19.17 2.90 -2.42
C LEU A 52 -18.92 1.80 -3.45
N GLN A 53 -19.95 1.03 -3.83
CA GLN A 53 -19.84 -0.01 -4.85
C GLN A 53 -19.45 0.58 -6.22
N ASN A 54 -20.04 1.71 -6.60
CA ASN A 54 -19.74 2.38 -7.86
C ASN A 54 -18.33 2.97 -7.86
N TYR A 55 -17.91 3.60 -6.76
CA TYR A 55 -16.55 4.11 -6.62
C TYR A 55 -15.52 2.99 -6.73
N PHE A 56 -15.68 1.91 -5.97
CA PHE A 56 -14.76 0.78 -5.94
C PHE A 56 -14.64 0.11 -7.33
N TYR A 57 -15.75 -0.10 -8.01
CA TYR A 57 -15.75 -0.61 -9.37
C TYR A 57 -15.05 0.34 -10.34
N SER A 58 -15.33 1.65 -10.27
CA SER A 58 -14.71 2.68 -11.11
C SER A 58 -13.19 2.73 -10.92
N PHE A 59 -12.71 2.68 -9.69
CA PHE A 59 -11.28 2.68 -9.34
C PHE A 59 -10.52 1.56 -10.07
N TRP A 60 -11.06 0.35 -10.03
CA TRP A 60 -10.44 -0.80 -10.70
C TRP A 60 -10.64 -0.80 -12.21
N SER A 61 -11.78 -0.31 -12.70
CA SER A 61 -12.05 -0.17 -14.15
C SER A 61 -11.12 0.84 -14.84
N GLN A 62 -10.59 1.81 -14.11
CA GLN A 62 -9.58 2.73 -14.63
C GLN A 62 -8.20 2.06 -14.75
N ARG A 63 -7.89 1.12 -13.87
CA ARG A 63 -6.62 0.38 -13.84
C ARG A 63 -6.60 -0.80 -14.81
N ASP A 64 -7.68 -1.55 -14.88
CA ASP A 64 -7.87 -2.59 -15.89
C ASP A 64 -9.30 -2.51 -16.48
N LYS A 65 -9.35 -2.07 -17.75
CA LYS A 65 -10.62 -1.93 -18.48
C LYS A 65 -11.19 -3.27 -18.95
N LYS A 66 -10.35 -4.31 -19.04
CA LYS A 66 -10.75 -5.64 -19.53
C LYS A 66 -11.32 -6.49 -18.40
N ASP A 67 -10.60 -6.55 -17.28
CA ASP A 67 -10.98 -7.35 -16.12
C ASP A 67 -10.67 -6.62 -14.79
N PRO A 68 -11.52 -5.65 -14.41
CA PRO A 68 -11.35 -4.93 -13.14
C PRO A 68 -11.38 -5.85 -11.92
N GLU A 69 -12.13 -6.95 -11.99
CA GLU A 69 -12.22 -7.90 -10.88
C GLU A 69 -10.91 -8.68 -10.70
N ALA A 70 -10.24 -9.08 -11.79
CA ALA A 70 -8.94 -9.73 -11.72
C ALA A 70 -7.88 -8.80 -11.13
N ALA A 71 -7.84 -7.53 -11.55
CA ALA A 71 -6.94 -6.53 -10.98
C ALA A 71 -7.17 -6.34 -9.46
N TRP A 72 -8.42 -6.29 -9.03
CA TRP A 72 -8.75 -6.27 -7.62
C TRP A 72 -8.29 -7.53 -6.89
N LYS A 73 -8.52 -8.74 -7.44
CA LYS A 73 -8.13 -10.00 -6.82
C LYS A 73 -6.62 -10.07 -6.59
N GLU A 74 -5.82 -9.66 -7.57
CA GLU A 74 -4.36 -9.59 -7.42
C GLU A 74 -3.94 -8.64 -6.27
N TYR A 75 -4.58 -7.48 -6.20
CA TYR A 75 -4.33 -6.53 -5.10
C TYR A 75 -4.80 -7.07 -3.75
N ALA A 76 -5.96 -7.73 -3.72
CA ALA A 76 -6.53 -8.32 -2.50
C ALA A 76 -5.63 -9.41 -1.89
N GLU A 77 -4.92 -10.18 -2.70
CA GLU A 77 -3.91 -11.14 -2.22
C GLU A 77 -2.75 -10.42 -1.52
N LYS A 78 -2.25 -9.33 -2.11
CA LYS A 78 -1.22 -8.49 -1.48
C LYS A 78 -1.74 -7.84 -0.19
N LEU A 79 -2.98 -7.37 -0.19
CA LEU A 79 -3.64 -6.79 0.98
C LEU A 79 -3.76 -7.82 2.11
N GLN A 80 -4.20 -9.04 1.81
CA GLN A 80 -4.28 -10.11 2.79
C GLN A 80 -2.91 -10.45 3.40
N TYR A 81 -1.85 -10.47 2.58
CA TYR A 81 -0.49 -10.66 3.08
C TYR A 81 -0.07 -9.53 4.02
N VAL A 82 -0.31 -8.30 3.62
CA VAL A 82 0.04 -7.09 4.39
C VAL A 82 -0.71 -7.04 5.72
N GLU A 83 -2.01 -7.30 5.72
CA GLU A 83 -2.83 -7.37 6.93
C GLU A 83 -2.33 -8.44 7.90
N LYS A 84 -1.94 -9.59 7.39
CA LYS A 84 -1.44 -10.71 8.22
C LYS A 84 -0.06 -10.42 8.82
N ASN A 85 0.83 -9.74 8.08
CA ASN A 85 2.25 -9.66 8.44
C ASN A 85 2.67 -8.31 9.01
N TYR A 86 1.91 -7.23 8.75
CA TYR A 86 2.32 -5.88 9.16
C TYR A 86 1.31 -5.15 10.05
N THR A 87 0.13 -5.74 10.34
CA THR A 87 -0.78 -5.19 11.35
C THR A 87 -0.10 -5.20 12.72
N ASN A 88 -0.13 -4.07 13.41
CA ASN A 88 0.39 -3.91 14.75
C ASN A 88 -0.70 -3.45 15.73
N MET A 89 -0.33 -3.07 16.96
CA MET A 89 -1.31 -2.67 17.99
C MET A 89 -2.09 -1.40 17.64
N SER A 90 -1.54 -0.52 16.81
CA SER A 90 -2.09 0.81 16.52
C SER A 90 -2.64 0.94 15.11
N ASN A 91 -2.11 0.17 14.14
CA ASN A 91 -2.37 0.33 12.72
C ASN A 91 -2.73 -1.00 12.07
N ARG A 92 -3.63 -0.96 11.10
CA ARG A 92 -3.85 -2.07 10.17
C ARG A 92 -2.63 -2.23 9.26
N GLY A 93 -2.48 -3.39 8.65
CA GLY A 93 -1.32 -3.68 7.82
C GLY A 93 -1.09 -2.65 6.72
N TYR A 94 -2.14 -2.24 5.99
CA TYR A 94 -2.04 -1.26 4.90
C TYR A 94 -1.72 0.17 5.37
N GLU A 95 -1.98 0.50 6.63
CA GLU A 95 -1.67 1.81 7.23
C GLU A 95 -0.19 1.91 7.67
N THR A 96 0.48 0.78 7.85
CA THR A 96 1.90 0.76 8.23
C THR A 96 2.80 1.18 7.06
N ALA A 97 3.98 1.72 7.36
CA ALA A 97 4.92 2.11 6.32
C ALA A 97 5.38 0.91 5.46
N ARG A 98 5.58 -0.27 6.08
CA ARG A 98 5.93 -1.50 5.35
C ARG A 98 4.79 -1.96 4.46
N GLY A 99 3.55 -1.95 4.97
CA GLY A 99 2.37 -2.32 4.21
C GLY A 99 2.13 -1.41 3.01
N ARG A 100 2.26 -0.09 3.20
CA ARG A 100 2.16 0.90 2.11
C ARG A 100 3.16 0.62 0.98
N VAL A 101 4.42 0.41 1.32
CA VAL A 101 5.47 0.13 0.33
C VAL A 101 5.22 -1.20 -0.37
N TYR A 102 4.83 -2.25 0.37
CA TYR A 102 4.50 -3.55 -0.21
C TYR A 102 3.32 -3.49 -1.17
N LEU A 103 2.23 -2.81 -0.80
CA LEU A 103 1.05 -2.66 -1.65
C LEU A 103 1.35 -1.87 -2.92
N LYS A 104 2.21 -0.85 -2.82
CA LYS A 104 2.55 0.03 -3.94
C LYS A 104 3.56 -0.61 -4.90
N TYR A 105 4.60 -1.25 -4.37
CA TYR A 105 5.74 -1.71 -5.17
C TYR A 105 5.91 -3.23 -5.20
N GLY A 106 5.09 -3.97 -4.45
CA GLY A 106 5.18 -5.42 -4.34
C GLY A 106 6.20 -5.89 -3.30
N ALA A 107 6.48 -7.18 -3.33
CA ALA A 107 7.46 -7.80 -2.43
C ALA A 107 8.90 -7.36 -2.78
N PRO A 108 9.75 -7.04 -1.78
CA PRO A 108 11.18 -6.86 -2.02
C PRO A 108 11.80 -8.20 -2.47
N TYR A 109 12.83 -8.15 -3.32
CA TYR A 109 13.57 -9.37 -3.67
C TYR A 109 14.47 -9.84 -2.53
N ARG A 110 14.85 -8.93 -1.63
CA ARG A 110 15.64 -9.21 -0.43
C ARG A 110 15.23 -8.30 0.70
N GLU A 111 15.10 -8.86 1.89
CA GLU A 111 14.87 -8.12 3.12
C GLU A 111 15.88 -8.56 4.20
N LYS A 112 16.35 -7.61 4.99
CA LYS A 112 17.28 -7.84 6.09
C LYS A 112 16.86 -7.02 7.30
N LEU A 113 16.68 -7.70 8.44
CA LEU A 113 16.51 -7.04 9.73
C LEU A 113 17.89 -6.83 10.37
N ASN A 114 18.20 -5.58 10.70
CA ASN A 114 19.34 -5.21 11.53
C ASN A 114 18.83 -4.87 12.95
N ARG A 115 19.32 -5.58 13.96
CA ARG A 115 18.92 -5.40 15.37
C ARG A 115 19.91 -4.60 16.19
N ASP A 116 21.10 -4.37 15.67
CA ASP A 116 22.22 -3.77 16.39
C ASP A 116 22.45 -2.29 16.03
N GLY A 117 21.46 -1.66 15.36
CA GLY A 117 21.53 -0.24 15.04
C GLY A 117 21.57 0.64 16.30
N ASN A 118 22.42 1.66 16.31
CA ASN A 118 22.54 2.61 17.43
C ASN A 118 21.22 3.31 17.76
N ASP A 119 20.36 3.50 16.75
CA ASP A 119 19.07 4.21 16.85
C ASP A 119 17.86 3.29 16.96
N GLY A 120 18.05 1.97 17.00
CA GLY A 120 16.99 0.96 17.05
C GLY A 120 17.15 -0.16 16.03
N GLU A 121 16.11 -0.97 15.93
CA GLU A 121 16.04 -2.02 14.92
C GLU A 121 15.56 -1.44 13.58
N PHE A 122 16.13 -1.88 12.48
CA PHE A 122 15.64 -1.46 11.17
C PHE A 122 15.56 -2.60 10.15
N TRP A 123 14.56 -2.54 9.28
CA TRP A 123 14.47 -3.35 8.09
C TRP A 123 15.08 -2.61 6.89
N LEU A 124 15.93 -3.30 6.15
CA LEU A 124 16.40 -2.90 4.83
C LEU A 124 15.71 -3.78 3.78
N TRP A 125 14.87 -3.16 2.94
CA TRP A 125 14.23 -3.81 1.81
C TRP A 125 14.88 -3.41 0.51
N ASN A 126 15.23 -4.37 -0.33
CA ASN A 126 15.87 -4.14 -1.63
C ASN A 126 14.95 -4.58 -2.76
N TYR A 127 14.93 -3.78 -3.81
CA TYR A 127 14.22 -4.02 -5.07
C TYR A 127 15.19 -3.93 -6.23
N GLU A 128 15.13 -4.88 -7.18
CA GLU A 128 16.00 -4.86 -8.36
C GLU A 128 15.66 -3.66 -9.25
N ASN A 129 14.37 -3.41 -9.45
CA ASN A 129 13.87 -2.28 -10.24
C ASN A 129 12.51 -1.82 -9.74
N ILE A 130 12.32 -0.51 -9.62
CA ILE A 130 11.01 0.14 -9.42
C ILE A 130 10.94 1.30 -10.41
N GLU A 131 9.91 1.32 -11.27
CA GLU A 131 9.63 2.42 -12.21
C GLU A 131 10.86 2.83 -13.06
N GLY A 132 11.69 1.85 -13.45
CA GLY A 132 12.90 2.07 -14.24
C GLY A 132 14.13 2.50 -13.45
N GLN A 133 14.04 2.67 -12.13
CA GLN A 133 15.18 2.89 -11.24
C GLN A 133 15.66 1.56 -10.68
N SER A 134 16.91 1.21 -10.95
CA SER A 134 17.53 -0.04 -10.48
C SER A 134 18.14 0.10 -9.09
N ASN A 135 18.26 -1.04 -8.38
CA ASN A 135 18.86 -1.12 -7.04
C ASN A 135 18.22 -0.17 -6.03
N VAL A 136 16.88 -0.17 -6.00
CA VAL A 136 16.12 0.65 -5.05
C VAL A 136 16.09 -0.02 -3.69
N TYR A 137 16.20 0.78 -2.64
CA TYR A 137 16.03 0.30 -1.28
C TYR A 137 15.17 1.23 -0.42
N PHE A 138 14.58 0.64 0.62
CA PHE A 138 13.79 1.30 1.65
C PHE A 138 14.31 0.90 3.03
N ILE A 139 14.34 1.85 3.97
CA ILE A 139 14.71 1.62 5.37
C ILE A 139 13.53 1.95 6.27
N PHE A 140 13.15 0.97 7.07
CA PHE A 140 12.10 1.11 8.07
C PHE A 140 12.72 0.95 9.45
N LEU A 141 12.66 2.00 10.27
CA LEU A 141 13.23 2.06 11.60
C LEU A 141 12.16 1.92 12.68
N ASN A 142 12.41 1.05 13.64
CA ASN A 142 11.68 0.99 14.89
C ASN A 142 12.58 1.44 16.04
N ARG A 143 12.28 2.60 16.61
CA ARG A 143 12.99 3.15 17.77
C ARG A 143 12.52 2.57 19.10
N ASN A 144 11.32 2.01 19.11
CA ASN A 144 10.70 1.46 20.30
C ASN A 144 10.58 -0.06 20.18
N LYS A 145 11.52 -0.79 20.76
CA LYS A 145 11.56 -2.27 20.71
C LYS A 145 10.33 -2.98 21.32
N VAL A 146 9.45 -2.24 21.97
CA VAL A 146 8.22 -2.80 22.55
C VAL A 146 7.09 -2.87 21.52
N THR A 147 7.14 -2.00 20.51
CA THR A 147 6.14 -1.95 19.43
C THR A 147 6.73 -2.50 18.12
N ASP A 148 5.92 -3.12 17.28
CA ASP A 148 6.31 -3.48 15.90
C ASP A 148 5.96 -2.34 14.92
N ASP A 149 6.24 -1.09 15.33
CA ASP A 149 5.95 0.10 14.55
C ASP A 149 7.21 0.59 13.83
N PHE A 150 7.42 0.07 12.63
CA PHE A 150 8.52 0.43 11.75
C PHE A 150 8.12 1.57 10.83
N MET A 151 8.71 2.74 11.02
CA MET A 151 8.48 3.93 10.19
C MET A 151 9.47 4.00 9.04
N LEU A 152 9.01 4.39 7.84
CA LEU A 152 9.91 4.69 6.74
C LEU A 152 10.78 5.91 7.11
N VAL A 153 12.10 5.73 7.09
CA VAL A 153 13.07 6.81 7.40
C VAL A 153 13.92 7.19 6.20
N HIS A 154 14.05 6.30 5.21
CA HIS A 154 14.80 6.60 4.00
C HIS A 154 14.43 5.68 2.85
N SER A 155 14.51 6.21 1.62
CA SER A 155 14.50 5.43 0.38
C SER A 155 15.45 6.04 -0.65
N SER A 156 16.03 5.19 -1.49
CA SER A 156 16.76 5.63 -2.69
C SER A 156 15.83 5.90 -3.88
N LEU A 157 14.55 5.53 -3.79
CA LEU A 157 13.58 5.75 -4.87
C LEU A 157 13.28 7.24 -5.00
N LYS A 158 13.44 7.77 -6.21
CA LYS A 158 13.07 9.16 -6.53
C LYS A 158 11.57 9.37 -6.28
N GLY A 159 11.24 10.41 -5.52
CA GLY A 159 9.85 10.73 -5.16
C GLY A 159 9.38 10.15 -3.82
N GLU A 160 10.17 9.27 -3.20
CA GLU A 160 9.95 8.81 -1.83
C GLU A 160 10.83 9.59 -0.83
N LEU A 161 10.66 9.31 0.47
CA LEU A 161 11.38 9.99 1.55
C LEU A 161 12.90 9.76 1.42
N TYR A 162 13.67 10.83 1.24
CA TYR A 162 15.12 10.79 1.19
C TYR A 162 15.73 11.44 2.45
N ASP A 163 16.57 10.70 3.16
CA ASP A 163 17.35 11.20 4.27
C ASP A 163 18.87 10.99 4.01
N LYS A 164 19.65 12.09 4.03
CA LYS A 164 21.06 12.07 3.70
C LYS A 164 21.89 11.29 4.73
N VAL A 165 21.53 11.34 5.99
CA VAL A 165 22.26 10.64 7.07
C VAL A 165 22.17 9.13 6.86
N TRP A 166 20.98 8.63 6.58
CA TRP A 166 20.79 7.21 6.26
C TRP A 166 21.48 6.80 4.97
N ALA A 167 21.47 7.65 3.94
CA ALA A 167 22.19 7.38 2.69
C ALA A 167 23.71 7.27 2.90
N GLU A 168 24.30 8.07 3.79
CA GLU A 168 25.71 8.00 4.14
C GLU A 168 26.02 6.79 5.03
N TYR A 169 25.15 6.49 6.00
CA TYR A 169 25.30 5.31 6.87
C TYR A 169 25.37 4.02 6.05
N LEU A 170 24.49 3.83 5.08
CA LEU A 170 24.44 2.61 4.26
C LEU A 170 25.64 2.45 3.32
N LYS A 171 26.29 3.53 2.88
CA LYS A 171 27.52 3.43 2.07
C LYS A 171 28.67 2.75 2.81
N ASN A 172 28.62 2.75 4.13
CA ASN A 172 29.64 2.15 4.99
C ASN A 172 29.27 0.73 5.43
N GLU A 173 28.01 0.30 5.23
CA GLU A 173 27.47 -1.00 5.66
C GLU A 173 27.23 -1.98 4.48
N LEU A 174 27.21 -1.50 3.24
CA LEU A 174 27.04 -2.24 1.99
C LEU A 174 28.36 -2.38 1.25
#